data_723a46e68c97a599a4d86b70429eee27
#
_entry.id   723a46e68c97a599a4d86b70429eee27
#
_cell.length_a   1.000
_cell.length_b   1.000
_cell.length_c   1.000
_cell.angle_alpha   90.00
_cell.angle_beta   90.00
_cell.angle_gamma   90.00
#
_symmetry.space_group_name_H-M   'P 1'
#
loop_
_entity.id
_entity.type
_entity.pdbx_description
1 polymer ?
#
loop_
_entity_poly.entity_id
_entity_poly.type
_entity_poly.pdbx_seq_one_letter_code
_entity_poly.pdbx_strand_id
1 'polypeptide(L)'
;ISGRWWDGTPGSEDGTRVDAGDLTRVSLESEVAEGLKVGLGDTIQWEVSGVPISAVVTSIRTVDWGQMEPNFYAIFEPGGLEDAPQTAIMVARLPDPEARASVQRDLVTAFPNVSALDFSRVQEAIDSVLSKVRQAVAFLGLFSAIAGMVVLVGALASSRAQRLREGALLKTLGASKR
;
A
#
# COMPACT_ATOMS: atom_id res chain seq x y z
N ILE A 1 -12.40 10.16 7.77
CA ILE A 1 -13.28 9.45 8.72
C ILE A 1 -14.55 10.28 8.86
N SER A 2 -15.72 9.69 8.70
CA SER A 2 -17.01 10.28 9.01
C SER A 2 -17.61 9.58 10.23
N GLY A 3 -18.35 10.30 11.08
CA GLY A 3 -18.95 9.75 12.30
C GLY A 3 -18.02 9.75 13.52
N ARG A 4 -18.41 8.99 14.55
CA ARG A 4 -17.67 8.92 15.82
C ARG A 4 -17.40 7.50 16.28
N TRP A 5 -16.25 7.32 16.92
CA TRP A 5 -15.96 6.12 17.68
C TRP A 5 -16.84 6.02 18.94
N TRP A 6 -16.98 4.83 19.48
CA TRP A 6 -17.77 4.51 20.66
C TRP A 6 -17.25 5.14 21.98
N ASP A 7 -15.94 5.43 22.07
CA ASP A 7 -15.30 6.07 23.22
C ASP A 7 -15.51 7.59 23.27
N GLY A 8 -16.26 8.14 22.30
CA GLY A 8 -16.51 9.58 22.21
C GLY A 8 -15.37 10.39 21.62
N THR A 9 -14.26 9.75 21.22
CA THR A 9 -13.17 10.42 20.52
C THR A 9 -13.66 10.89 19.16
N PRO A 10 -13.51 12.17 18.77
CA PRO A 10 -13.92 12.65 17.48
C PRO A 10 -13.12 11.93 16.39
N GLY A 11 -13.76 11.05 15.63
CA GLY A 11 -13.14 10.39 14.49
C GLY A 11 -13.08 11.27 13.25
N SER A 12 -13.79 12.41 13.24
CA SER A 12 -13.84 13.36 12.14
C SER A 12 -14.27 14.76 12.59
N GLU A 13 -14.01 15.72 11.74
CA GLU A 13 -14.46 17.12 11.92
C GLU A 13 -15.98 17.27 11.90
N ASP A 14 -16.72 16.35 11.30
CA ASP A 14 -18.18 16.36 11.16
C ASP A 14 -18.91 16.04 12.49
N GLY A 15 -18.32 15.22 13.37
CA GLY A 15 -18.83 14.98 14.72
C GLY A 15 -20.27 14.44 14.82
N THR A 16 -20.87 13.93 13.74
CA THR A 16 -22.22 13.38 13.73
C THR A 16 -22.31 12.20 14.67
N ARG A 17 -23.16 12.33 15.70
CA ARG A 17 -23.43 11.27 16.67
C ARG A 17 -24.61 10.44 16.18
N VAL A 18 -24.37 9.15 16.01
CA VAL A 18 -25.40 8.17 15.70
C VAL A 18 -25.86 7.51 17.00
N ASP A 19 -27.15 7.48 17.23
CA ASP A 19 -27.74 6.73 18.34
C ASP A 19 -27.88 5.26 17.92
N ALA A 20 -27.13 4.40 18.60
CA ALA A 20 -27.15 2.95 18.32
C ALA A 20 -28.18 2.20 19.18
N GLY A 21 -28.77 2.86 20.19
CA GLY A 21 -29.62 2.17 21.18
C GLY A 21 -28.84 1.04 21.86
N ASP A 22 -29.43 -0.16 21.89
CA ASP A 22 -28.81 -1.38 22.44
C ASP A 22 -28.05 -2.21 21.39
N LEU A 23 -27.92 -1.71 20.16
CA LEU A 23 -27.18 -2.41 19.10
C LEU A 23 -25.67 -2.14 19.20
N THR A 24 -24.89 -3.15 18.87
CA THR A 24 -23.44 -3.04 18.77
C THR A 24 -23.04 -1.99 17.73
N ARG A 25 -22.01 -1.21 18.05
CA ARG A 25 -21.49 -0.18 17.13
C ARG A 25 -20.38 -0.75 16.27
N VAL A 26 -20.38 -0.36 15.01
CA VAL A 26 -19.35 -0.77 14.06
C VAL A 26 -18.78 0.42 13.30
N SER A 27 -17.47 0.42 13.12
CA SER A 27 -16.76 1.31 12.21
C SER A 27 -16.38 0.55 10.96
N LEU A 28 -16.81 1.04 9.80
CA LEU A 28 -16.52 0.44 8.50
C LEU A 28 -15.41 1.17 7.77
N GLU A 29 -14.71 0.44 6.94
CA GLU A 29 -13.84 1.00 5.92
C GLU A 29 -14.69 1.58 4.77
N SER A 30 -14.23 2.68 4.16
CA SER A 30 -15.00 3.46 3.18
C SER A 30 -15.40 2.69 1.92
N GLU A 31 -14.51 1.88 1.35
CA GLU A 31 -14.82 1.10 0.15
C GLU A 31 -15.84 -0.01 0.44
N VAL A 32 -15.77 -0.59 1.65
CA VAL A 32 -16.75 -1.59 2.09
C VAL A 32 -18.11 -0.95 2.32
N ALA A 33 -18.16 0.21 2.96
CA ALA A 33 -19.41 0.94 3.16
C ALA A 33 -20.06 1.32 1.83
N GLU A 34 -19.28 1.78 0.86
CA GLU A 34 -19.74 2.11 -0.49
C GLU A 34 -20.22 0.85 -1.24
N GLY A 35 -19.46 -0.24 -1.17
CA GLY A 35 -19.83 -1.52 -1.81
C GLY A 35 -21.12 -2.12 -1.26
N LEU A 36 -21.34 -2.00 0.05
CA LEU A 36 -22.58 -2.42 0.72
C LEU A 36 -23.71 -1.40 0.58
N LYS A 37 -23.42 -0.17 0.11
CA LYS A 37 -24.36 0.97 0.00
C LYS A 37 -24.96 1.34 1.35
N VAL A 38 -24.15 1.34 2.39
CA VAL A 38 -24.56 1.71 3.75
C VAL A 38 -23.87 2.99 4.19
N GLY A 39 -24.57 3.79 4.96
CA GLY A 39 -24.11 5.04 5.55
C GLY A 39 -24.12 5.03 7.07
N LEU A 40 -23.80 6.18 7.66
CA LEU A 40 -23.91 6.37 9.10
C LEU A 40 -25.35 6.20 9.56
N GLY A 41 -25.57 5.42 10.62
CA GLY A 41 -26.88 5.13 11.17
C GLY A 41 -27.55 3.89 10.61
N ASP A 42 -27.05 3.33 9.52
CA ASP A 42 -27.61 2.10 8.96
C ASP A 42 -27.24 0.90 9.84
N THR A 43 -28.16 -0.08 9.86
CA THR A 43 -27.94 -1.33 10.60
C THR A 43 -27.56 -2.44 9.64
N ILE A 44 -26.51 -3.16 9.98
CA ILE A 44 -26.01 -4.32 9.22
C ILE A 44 -26.17 -5.57 10.08
N GLN A 45 -26.63 -6.65 9.46
CA GLN A 45 -26.59 -7.97 10.06
C GLN A 45 -25.33 -8.70 9.62
N TRP A 46 -24.55 -9.13 10.60
CA TRP A 46 -23.35 -9.91 10.43
C TRP A 46 -23.58 -11.34 10.87
N GLU A 47 -22.88 -12.26 10.23
CA GLU A 47 -22.79 -13.63 10.70
C GLU A 47 -21.30 -13.94 11.00
N VAL A 48 -20.98 -14.04 12.27
CA VAL A 48 -19.61 -14.31 12.72
C VAL A 48 -19.52 -15.73 13.26
N SER A 49 -18.97 -16.63 12.45
CA SER A 49 -18.85 -18.05 12.79
C SER A 49 -20.17 -18.71 13.21
N GLY A 50 -21.28 -18.35 12.56
CA GLY A 50 -22.62 -18.87 12.86
C GLY A 50 -23.39 -18.09 13.93
N VAL A 51 -22.79 -17.06 14.52
CA VAL A 51 -23.45 -16.16 15.48
C VAL A 51 -23.95 -14.92 14.74
N PRO A 52 -25.29 -14.67 14.69
CA PRO A 52 -25.83 -13.46 14.08
C PRO A 52 -25.64 -12.27 15.01
N ILE A 53 -25.09 -11.19 14.48
CA ILE A 53 -24.82 -9.94 15.20
C ILE A 53 -25.39 -8.78 14.40
N SER A 54 -26.23 -7.96 15.04
CA SER A 54 -26.75 -6.75 14.44
C SER A 54 -25.93 -5.55 14.93
N ALA A 55 -25.42 -4.75 14.01
CA ALA A 55 -24.57 -3.62 14.34
C ALA A 55 -24.97 -2.36 13.58
N VAL A 56 -24.89 -1.20 14.23
CA VAL A 56 -25.13 0.11 13.65
C VAL A 56 -23.80 0.72 13.21
N VAL A 57 -23.79 1.24 11.99
CA VAL A 57 -22.61 1.97 11.45
C VAL A 57 -22.52 3.34 12.12
N THR A 58 -21.58 3.50 13.02
CA THR A 58 -21.36 4.78 13.73
C THR A 58 -20.16 5.56 13.22
N SER A 59 -19.30 4.91 12.42
CA SER A 59 -18.12 5.53 11.84
C SER A 59 -17.77 4.89 10.49
N ILE A 60 -17.35 5.73 9.53
CA ILE A 60 -16.78 5.28 8.27
C ILE A 60 -15.37 5.87 8.18
N ARG A 61 -14.37 5.04 7.96
CA ARG A 61 -12.96 5.41 7.94
C ARG A 61 -12.30 5.04 6.62
N THR A 62 -11.34 5.82 6.19
CA THR A 62 -10.45 5.47 5.07
C THR A 62 -9.23 4.74 5.62
N VAL A 63 -8.88 3.62 5.02
CA VAL A 63 -7.72 2.80 5.38
C VAL A 63 -6.71 2.84 4.25
N ASP A 64 -5.46 3.11 4.59
CA ASP A 64 -4.34 2.99 3.64
C ASP A 64 -3.81 1.56 3.65
N TRP A 65 -4.26 0.77 2.69
CA TRP A 65 -3.83 -0.63 2.53
C TRP A 65 -2.39 -0.77 2.02
N GLY A 66 -1.75 0.34 1.59
CA GLY A 66 -0.35 0.34 1.17
C GLY A 66 0.64 0.25 2.32
N GLN A 67 0.21 0.51 3.53
CA GLN A 67 1.03 0.39 4.74
C GLN A 67 0.90 -1.02 5.33
N MET A 68 2.04 -1.61 5.71
CA MET A 68 2.07 -2.93 6.37
C MET A 68 1.66 -2.85 7.85
N GLU A 69 0.55 -2.16 8.14
CA GLU A 69 -0.05 -2.12 9.46
C GLU A 69 -1.31 -2.99 9.49
N PRO A 70 -1.61 -3.66 10.61
CA PRO A 70 -2.83 -4.43 10.75
C PRO A 70 -4.03 -3.51 10.60
N ASN A 71 -4.77 -3.68 9.52
CA ASN A 71 -6.00 -2.94 9.24
C ASN A 71 -7.15 -3.92 9.05
N PHE A 72 -8.36 -3.47 9.35
CA PHE A 72 -9.57 -4.28 9.30
C PHE A 72 -10.65 -3.55 8.50
N TYR A 73 -11.45 -4.28 7.76
CA TYR A 73 -12.59 -3.75 7.03
C TYR A 73 -13.70 -3.25 7.95
N ALA A 74 -13.92 -3.94 9.06
CA ALA A 74 -14.88 -3.59 10.08
C ALA A 74 -14.25 -3.70 11.46
N ILE A 75 -14.52 -2.75 12.34
CA ILE A 75 -14.10 -2.76 13.74
C ILE A 75 -15.35 -2.57 14.58
N PHE A 76 -15.61 -3.51 15.48
CA PHE A 76 -16.70 -3.47 16.43
C PHE A 76 -16.27 -2.82 17.72
N GLU A 77 -17.20 -2.22 18.45
CA GLU A 77 -16.92 -1.75 19.79
C GLU A 77 -16.51 -2.88 20.73
N PRO A 78 -15.71 -2.60 21.78
CA PRO A 78 -15.38 -3.61 22.78
C PRO A 78 -16.64 -4.21 23.39
N GLY A 79 -16.69 -5.53 23.50
CA GLY A 79 -17.88 -6.25 23.96
C GLY A 79 -18.83 -6.71 22.85
N GLY A 80 -18.80 -6.07 21.67
CA GLY A 80 -19.74 -6.36 20.60
C GLY A 80 -19.62 -7.73 19.94
N LEU A 81 -18.51 -8.45 20.16
CA LEU A 81 -18.23 -9.78 19.60
C LEU A 81 -17.93 -10.83 20.69
N GLU A 82 -18.29 -10.59 21.97
CA GLU A 82 -17.92 -11.49 23.07
C GLU A 82 -18.49 -12.90 22.91
N ASP A 83 -19.67 -13.02 22.33
CA ASP A 83 -20.34 -14.31 22.10
C ASP A 83 -19.81 -15.06 20.85
N ALA A 84 -18.94 -14.43 20.06
CA ALA A 84 -18.38 -15.03 18.86
C ALA A 84 -16.97 -15.58 19.10
N PRO A 85 -16.56 -16.66 18.40
CA PRO A 85 -15.19 -17.15 18.45
C PRO A 85 -14.18 -16.09 18.06
N GLN A 86 -13.19 -15.84 18.90
CA GLN A 86 -12.19 -14.78 18.72
C GLN A 86 -10.77 -15.33 18.59
N THR A 87 -9.96 -14.69 17.76
CA THR A 87 -8.52 -14.89 17.72
C THR A 87 -7.82 -13.59 18.10
N ALA A 88 -7.07 -13.61 19.19
CA ALA A 88 -6.28 -12.46 19.60
C ALA A 88 -5.02 -12.34 18.75
N ILE A 89 -4.77 -11.15 18.22
CA ILE A 89 -3.55 -10.82 17.46
C ILE A 89 -2.83 -9.70 18.19
N MET A 90 -1.54 -9.90 18.44
CA MET A 90 -0.67 -8.86 19.00
C MET A 90 0.45 -8.56 18.00
N VAL A 91 0.72 -7.30 17.76
CA VAL A 91 1.83 -6.85 16.92
C VAL A 91 2.82 -6.08 17.78
N ALA A 92 4.09 -6.48 17.73
CA ALA A 92 5.18 -5.82 18.43
C ALA A 92 6.30 -5.47 17.46
N ARG A 93 6.85 -4.27 17.57
CA ARG A 93 8.00 -3.84 16.77
C ARG A 93 9.27 -4.00 17.59
N LEU A 94 10.11 -4.92 17.19
CA LEU A 94 11.43 -5.18 17.80
C LEU A 94 12.51 -4.87 16.75
N PRO A 95 13.26 -3.78 16.89
CA PRO A 95 14.26 -3.38 15.89
C PRO A 95 15.47 -4.31 15.86
N ASP A 96 15.80 -4.93 16.99
CA ASP A 96 16.95 -5.81 17.11
C ASP A 96 16.61 -7.27 16.70
N PRO A 97 17.34 -7.87 15.74
CA PRO A 97 17.13 -9.25 15.30
C PRO A 97 17.34 -10.30 16.40
N GLU A 98 18.32 -10.08 17.31
CA GLU A 98 18.59 -11.01 18.41
C GLU A 98 17.47 -10.97 19.45
N ALA A 99 16.98 -9.77 19.77
CA ALA A 99 15.83 -9.60 20.65
C ALA A 99 14.57 -10.24 20.06
N ARG A 100 14.34 -10.13 18.74
CA ARG A 100 13.22 -10.83 18.07
C ARG A 100 13.29 -12.34 18.23
N ALA A 101 14.46 -12.90 17.98
CA ALA A 101 14.65 -14.35 18.07
C ALA A 101 14.53 -14.88 19.52
N SER A 102 14.93 -14.10 20.52
CA SER A 102 14.74 -14.46 21.92
C SER A 102 13.28 -14.37 22.34
N VAL A 103 12.61 -13.27 22.04
CA VAL A 103 11.19 -13.08 22.36
C VAL A 103 10.32 -14.13 21.69
N GLN A 104 10.59 -14.46 20.42
CA GLN A 104 9.86 -15.53 19.72
C GLN A 104 10.00 -16.89 20.42
N ARG A 105 11.22 -17.27 20.83
CA ARG A 105 11.47 -18.55 21.55
C ARG A 105 10.79 -18.56 22.91
N ASP A 106 10.92 -17.47 23.65
CA ASP A 106 10.37 -17.36 25.01
C ASP A 106 8.84 -17.39 24.96
N LEU A 107 8.23 -16.70 23.96
CA LEU A 107 6.80 -16.67 23.77
C LEU A 107 6.24 -18.08 23.45
N VAL A 108 6.83 -18.77 22.47
CA VAL A 108 6.37 -20.12 22.08
C VAL A 108 6.60 -21.14 23.19
N THR A 109 7.65 -20.96 24.01
CA THR A 109 7.93 -21.82 25.16
C THR A 109 6.94 -21.58 26.31
N ALA A 110 6.64 -20.31 26.59
CA ALA A 110 5.72 -19.94 27.66
C ALA A 110 4.24 -20.19 27.29
N PHE A 111 3.89 -20.05 26.00
CA PHE A 111 2.52 -20.14 25.50
C PHE A 111 2.44 -21.07 24.27
N PRO A 112 2.31 -22.38 24.43
CA PRO A 112 2.29 -23.35 23.32
C PRO A 112 1.12 -23.16 22.34
N ASN A 113 0.08 -22.45 22.73
CA ASN A 113 -1.10 -22.12 21.93
C ASN A 113 -0.94 -20.81 21.11
N VAL A 114 0.20 -20.12 21.23
CA VAL A 114 0.49 -18.88 20.53
C VAL A 114 1.44 -19.15 19.36
N SER A 115 1.10 -18.65 18.19
CA SER A 115 1.98 -18.67 17.01
C SER A 115 2.66 -17.31 16.86
N ALA A 116 3.98 -17.28 16.88
CA ALA A 116 4.76 -16.07 16.64
C ALA A 116 5.30 -16.05 15.20
N LEU A 117 4.96 -15.03 14.44
CA LEU A 117 5.41 -14.84 13.06
C LEU A 117 6.35 -13.65 12.96
N ASP A 118 7.53 -13.84 12.38
CA ASP A 118 8.46 -12.77 12.09
C ASP A 118 8.25 -12.23 10.66
N PHE A 119 7.63 -11.06 10.57
CA PHE A 119 7.36 -10.39 9.29
C PHE A 119 8.60 -9.76 8.64
N SER A 120 9.72 -9.61 9.36
CA SER A 120 10.93 -9.00 8.79
C SER A 120 11.49 -9.81 7.61
N ARG A 121 11.38 -11.14 7.66
CA ARG A 121 11.80 -12.01 6.55
C ARG A 121 11.00 -11.79 5.27
N VAL A 122 9.73 -11.48 5.41
CA VAL A 122 8.87 -11.15 4.27
C VAL A 122 9.29 -9.81 3.66
N GLN A 123 9.56 -8.81 4.50
CA GLN A 123 10.07 -7.51 4.05
C GLN A 123 11.43 -7.64 3.33
N GLU A 124 12.36 -8.39 3.90
CA GLU A 124 13.67 -8.66 3.26
C GLU A 124 13.52 -9.34 1.89
N ALA A 125 12.59 -10.29 1.76
CA ALA A 125 12.33 -10.96 0.49
C ALA A 125 11.75 -9.99 -0.55
N ILE A 126 10.81 -9.13 -0.16
CA ILE A 126 10.23 -8.09 -1.01
C ILE A 126 11.31 -7.10 -1.45
N ASP A 127 12.13 -6.59 -0.52
CA ASP A 127 13.21 -5.65 -0.81
C ASP A 127 14.24 -6.26 -1.77
N SER A 128 14.56 -7.55 -1.60
CA SER A 128 15.45 -8.28 -2.51
C SER A 128 14.87 -8.34 -3.93
N VAL A 129 13.58 -8.63 -4.09
CA VAL A 129 12.92 -8.65 -5.40
C VAL A 129 12.89 -7.24 -6.02
N LEU A 130 12.48 -6.23 -5.24
CA LEU A 130 12.42 -4.85 -5.71
C LEU A 130 13.79 -4.31 -6.11
N SER A 131 14.86 -4.69 -5.40
CA SER A 131 16.22 -4.29 -5.75
C SER A 131 16.66 -4.89 -7.09
N LYS A 132 16.32 -6.16 -7.37
CA LYS A 132 16.59 -6.81 -8.66
C LYS A 132 15.81 -6.16 -9.80
N VAL A 133 14.54 -5.83 -9.59
CA VAL A 133 13.72 -5.11 -10.58
C VAL A 133 14.31 -3.74 -10.87
N ARG A 134 14.69 -2.99 -9.83
CA ARG A 134 15.35 -1.67 -9.97
C ARG A 134 16.63 -1.77 -10.78
N GLN A 135 17.46 -2.78 -10.51
CA GLN A 135 18.71 -3.02 -11.23
C GLN A 135 18.47 -3.36 -12.70
N ALA A 136 17.45 -4.19 -13.01
CA ALA A 136 17.08 -4.51 -14.38
C ALA A 136 16.57 -3.28 -15.16
N VAL A 137 15.74 -2.45 -14.54
CA VAL A 137 15.25 -1.20 -15.13
C VAL A 137 16.40 -0.21 -15.38
N ALA A 138 17.33 -0.07 -14.42
CA ALA A 138 18.50 0.77 -14.57
C ALA A 138 19.40 0.30 -15.73
N PHE A 139 19.59 -1.01 -15.88
CA PHE A 139 20.34 -1.60 -16.98
C PHE A 139 19.67 -1.31 -18.34
N LEU A 140 18.35 -1.49 -18.44
CA LEU A 140 17.60 -1.17 -19.67
C LEU A 140 17.67 0.32 -20.00
N GLY A 141 17.58 1.19 -19.01
CA GLY A 141 17.74 2.64 -19.18
C GLY A 141 19.11 3.02 -19.71
N LEU A 142 20.16 2.44 -19.15
CA LEU A 142 21.55 2.65 -19.57
C LEU A 142 21.76 2.16 -21.02
N PHE A 143 21.25 0.98 -21.33
CA PHE A 143 21.33 0.42 -22.69
C PHE A 143 20.62 1.31 -23.72
N SER A 144 19.43 1.79 -23.39
CA SER A 144 18.67 2.73 -24.24
C SER A 144 19.41 4.06 -24.44
N ALA A 145 20.04 4.58 -23.39
CA ALA A 145 20.82 5.80 -23.46
C ALA A 145 22.05 5.65 -24.39
N ILE A 146 22.76 4.51 -24.27
CA ILE A 146 23.90 4.20 -25.15
C ILE A 146 23.44 4.07 -26.61
N ALA A 147 22.35 3.33 -26.85
CA ALA A 147 21.79 3.16 -28.19
C ALA A 147 21.37 4.50 -28.80
N GLY A 148 20.71 5.36 -28.00
CA GLY A 148 20.34 6.70 -28.42
C GLY A 148 21.57 7.58 -28.77
N MET A 149 22.63 7.47 -27.99
CA MET A 149 23.88 8.19 -28.26
C MET A 149 24.54 7.73 -29.57
N VAL A 150 24.55 6.45 -29.84
CA VAL A 150 25.10 5.89 -31.11
C VAL A 150 24.30 6.40 -32.31
N VAL A 151 22.96 6.39 -32.21
CA VAL A 151 22.09 6.93 -33.27
C VAL A 151 22.33 8.43 -33.48
N LEU A 152 22.47 9.20 -32.40
CA LEU A 152 22.72 10.64 -32.47
C LEU A 152 24.08 10.92 -33.18
N VAL A 153 25.13 10.22 -32.79
CA VAL A 153 26.46 10.35 -33.43
C VAL A 153 26.39 9.97 -34.91
N GLY A 154 25.70 8.89 -35.25
CA GLY A 154 25.48 8.48 -36.63
C GLY A 154 24.74 9.53 -37.48
N ALA A 155 23.69 10.10 -36.92
CA ALA A 155 22.92 11.17 -37.58
C ALA A 155 23.76 12.45 -37.83
N LEU A 156 24.56 12.85 -36.82
CA LEU A 156 25.46 14.00 -36.95
C LEU A 156 26.57 13.75 -37.99
N ALA A 157 27.14 12.56 -38.00
CA ALA A 157 28.17 12.18 -38.99
C ALA A 157 27.59 12.19 -40.42
N SER A 158 26.40 11.63 -40.62
CA SER A 158 25.70 11.63 -41.92
C SER A 158 25.38 13.05 -42.41
N SER A 159 24.87 13.90 -41.51
CA SER A 159 24.57 15.32 -41.83
C SER A 159 25.82 16.11 -42.25
N ARG A 160 26.97 15.86 -41.59
CA ARG A 160 28.24 16.48 -41.99
C ARG A 160 28.72 15.99 -43.34
N ALA A 161 28.62 14.72 -43.64
CA ALA A 161 29.01 14.14 -44.94
C ALA A 161 28.15 14.72 -46.08
N GLN A 162 26.86 14.89 -45.85
CA GLN A 162 25.94 15.44 -46.84
C GLN A 162 26.26 16.94 -47.12
N ARG A 163 26.50 17.76 -46.10
CA ARG A 163 26.90 19.18 -46.25
C ARG A 163 28.24 19.32 -46.97
N LEU A 164 29.19 18.44 -46.76
CA LEU A 164 30.47 18.46 -47.49
C LEU A 164 30.26 18.14 -48.96
N ARG A 165 29.38 17.21 -49.33
CA ARG A 165 29.05 16.91 -50.73
C ARG A 165 28.33 18.06 -51.43
N GLU A 166 27.37 18.71 -50.76
CA GLU A 166 26.67 19.89 -51.26
C GLU A 166 27.64 21.05 -51.48
N GLY A 167 28.56 21.28 -50.51
CA GLY A 167 29.58 22.31 -50.64
C GLY A 167 30.56 22.06 -51.79
N ALA A 168 30.92 20.82 -52.05
CA ALA A 168 31.77 20.41 -53.20
C ALA A 168 31.08 20.68 -54.53
N LEU A 169 29.78 20.34 -54.65
CA LEU A 169 28.95 20.59 -55.81
C LEU A 169 28.77 22.08 -56.09
N LEU A 170 28.55 22.89 -55.08
CA LEU A 170 28.45 24.37 -55.21
C LEU A 170 29.76 24.98 -55.63
N LYS A 171 30.89 24.45 -55.21
CA LYS A 171 32.22 24.93 -55.61
C LYS A 171 32.53 24.61 -57.09
N THR A 172 32.07 23.46 -57.61
CA THR A 172 32.22 23.09 -59.02
C THR A 172 31.34 23.94 -59.95
N LEU A 173 30.24 24.46 -59.44
CA LEU A 173 29.32 25.38 -60.12
C LEU A 173 29.74 26.86 -60.02
N GLY A 174 30.91 27.18 -59.47
CA GLY A 174 31.50 28.52 -59.49
C GLY A 174 31.06 29.40 -58.31
N ALA A 175 30.46 28.86 -57.24
CA ALA A 175 30.16 29.62 -56.08
C ALA A 175 31.44 30.00 -55.28
N SER A 176 31.81 31.26 -55.33
CA SER A 176 32.91 31.80 -54.54
C SER A 176 32.44 32.16 -53.15
N LYS A 177 33.28 31.84 -52.12
CA LYS A 177 33.08 32.33 -50.76
C LYS A 177 33.16 33.87 -50.77
N ARG A 178 32.08 34.56 -50.42
CA ARG A 178 32.12 35.87 -49.81
C ARG A 178 32.14 35.75 -48.31
#